data_23117a65bd6c5320c6807398b2d5e029
#
_entry.id   23117a65bd6c5320c6807398b2d5e029
#
_cell.length_a   1.000
_cell.length_b   1.000
_cell.length_c   1.000
_cell.angle_alpha   90.00
_cell.angle_beta   90.00
_cell.angle_gamma   90.00
#
_symmetry.space_group_name_H-M   'P 1'
#
loop_
_entity.id
_entity.type
_entity.pdbx_description
1 polymer ?
#
loop_
_entity_poly.entity_id
_entity_poly.type
_entity_poly.pdbx_seq_one_letter_code
_entity_poly.pdbx_strand_id
1 'polypeptide(L)'
;MLLHLAATETYYQMNTFDGMKWDSWSAEVKKKWDIPMNLGEPARKAIKGNSLDYYLDALHQVREKSLAEFRKRDDKWLATVVTEEDFSANNYAKWFHVAEHESNHDGQIKFLKRRLPGAKDTSE
;
A
#
# COMPACT_ATOMS: atom_id res chain seq x y z
N MET A 1 -2.98 7.94 -6.03
CA MET A 1 -1.89 7.68 -5.06
C MET A 1 -2.38 7.02 -3.78
N LEU A 2 -3.46 7.50 -3.16
CA LEU A 2 -3.99 6.88 -1.93
C LEU A 2 -4.41 5.41 -2.12
N LEU A 3 -5.11 5.08 -3.20
CA LEU A 3 -5.45 3.68 -3.49
C LEU A 3 -4.22 2.84 -3.81
N HIS A 4 -3.17 3.43 -4.36
CA HIS A 4 -1.90 2.73 -4.56
C HIS A 4 -1.27 2.32 -3.24
N LEU A 5 -1.31 3.18 -2.22
CA LEU A 5 -0.83 2.82 -0.88
C LEU A 5 -1.64 1.67 -0.29
N ALA A 6 -2.96 1.72 -0.41
CA ALA A 6 -3.85 0.66 0.06
C ALA A 6 -3.61 -0.66 -0.68
N ALA A 7 -3.41 -0.61 -1.99
CA ALA A 7 -3.10 -1.79 -2.81
C ALA A 7 -1.76 -2.42 -2.42
N THR A 8 -0.73 -1.62 -2.25
CA THR A 8 0.59 -2.08 -1.82
C THR A 8 0.52 -2.79 -0.48
N GLU A 9 -0.10 -2.17 0.51
CA GLU A 9 -0.25 -2.77 1.84
C GLU A 9 -1.05 -4.07 1.78
N THR A 10 -2.11 -4.13 0.97
CA THR A 10 -2.92 -5.33 0.78
C THR A 10 -2.10 -6.49 0.21
N TYR A 11 -1.26 -6.23 -0.78
CA TYR A 11 -0.41 -7.27 -1.35
C TYR A 11 0.62 -7.78 -0.34
N TYR A 12 1.20 -6.89 0.47
CA TYR A 12 2.11 -7.31 1.55
C TYR A 12 1.39 -8.08 2.66
N GLN A 13 0.13 -7.75 2.96
CA GLN A 13 -0.69 -8.56 3.88
C GLN A 13 -0.82 -10.00 3.37
N MET A 14 -1.20 -10.18 2.12
CA MET A 14 -1.36 -11.51 1.54
C MET A 14 -0.04 -12.27 1.46
N ASN A 15 1.03 -11.60 1.10
CA ASN A 15 2.36 -12.21 1.01
C ASN A 15 2.90 -12.62 2.38
N THR A 16 2.79 -11.75 3.39
CA THR A 16 3.42 -11.97 4.70
C THR A 16 2.52 -12.67 5.71
N PHE A 17 1.24 -12.31 5.78
CA PHE A 17 0.31 -12.92 6.73
C PHE A 17 -0.26 -14.23 6.22
N ASP A 18 -0.63 -14.29 4.94
CA ASP A 18 -1.27 -15.46 4.35
C ASP A 18 -0.27 -16.41 3.68
N GLY A 19 1.00 -16.04 3.61
CA GLY A 19 2.05 -16.87 3.02
C GLY A 19 1.94 -17.05 1.51
N MET A 20 1.20 -16.18 0.81
CA MET A 20 1.03 -16.26 -0.63
C MET A 20 2.28 -15.78 -1.36
N LYS A 21 2.71 -16.50 -2.39
CA LYS A 21 3.79 -16.04 -3.25
C LYS A 21 3.40 -14.74 -3.95
N TRP A 22 4.38 -13.87 -4.14
CA TRP A 22 4.16 -12.63 -4.86
C TRP A 22 3.61 -12.91 -6.26
N ASP A 23 2.61 -12.15 -6.65
CA ASP A 23 1.89 -12.25 -7.93
C ASP A 23 1.04 -13.51 -8.12
N SER A 24 0.86 -14.32 -7.08
CA SER A 24 -0.04 -15.50 -7.12
C SER A 24 -1.50 -15.15 -6.75
N TRP A 25 -1.86 -13.89 -6.86
CA TRP A 25 -3.16 -13.35 -6.45
C TRP A 25 -4.29 -13.91 -7.31
N SER A 26 -5.48 -14.07 -6.71
CA SER A 26 -6.68 -14.47 -7.44
C SER A 26 -7.08 -13.41 -8.47
N ALA A 27 -7.87 -13.82 -9.46
CA ALA A 27 -8.40 -12.88 -10.47
C ALA A 27 -9.24 -11.76 -9.84
N GLU A 28 -9.98 -12.05 -8.77
CA GLU A 28 -10.77 -11.04 -8.05
C GLU A 28 -9.90 -9.99 -7.37
N VAL A 29 -8.82 -10.42 -6.73
CA VAL A 29 -7.85 -9.53 -6.10
C VAL A 29 -7.18 -8.66 -7.15
N LYS A 30 -6.73 -9.24 -8.24
CA LYS A 30 -6.11 -8.50 -9.35
C LYS A 30 -7.06 -7.48 -9.94
N LYS A 31 -8.30 -7.84 -10.14
CA LYS A 31 -9.33 -6.93 -10.65
C LYS A 31 -9.51 -5.71 -9.76
N LYS A 32 -9.44 -5.89 -8.45
CA LYS A 32 -9.63 -4.81 -7.47
C LYS A 32 -8.40 -3.93 -7.34
N TRP A 33 -7.19 -4.50 -7.34
CA TRP A 33 -5.99 -3.82 -6.87
C TRP A 33 -4.91 -3.59 -7.92
N ASP A 34 -4.90 -4.29 -9.06
CA ASP A 34 -3.82 -4.13 -10.03
C ASP A 34 -3.76 -2.73 -10.64
N ILE A 35 -4.90 -2.12 -10.94
CA ILE A 35 -4.91 -0.75 -11.48
C ILE A 35 -4.33 0.24 -10.48
N PRO A 36 -4.78 0.29 -9.21
CA PRO A 36 -4.14 1.15 -8.22
C PRO A 36 -2.68 0.80 -7.95
N MET A 37 -2.33 -0.49 -7.97
CA MET A 37 -0.95 -0.94 -7.73
C MET A 37 0.00 -0.41 -8.80
N ASN A 38 -0.43 -0.40 -10.05
CA ASN A 38 0.36 0.06 -11.18
C ASN A 38 -0.05 1.49 -11.55
N LEU A 39 0.61 2.47 -10.96
CA LEU A 39 0.37 3.89 -11.26
C LEU A 39 0.53 4.17 -12.76
N GLY A 40 -0.06 5.24 -13.24
CA GLY A 40 0.07 5.69 -14.63
C GLY A 40 -1.29 5.97 -15.28
N GLU A 41 -1.34 5.96 -16.61
CA GLU A 41 -2.55 6.31 -17.37
C GLU A 41 -3.78 5.46 -17.03
N PRO A 42 -3.70 4.12 -16.90
CA PRO A 42 -4.87 3.34 -16.51
C PRO A 42 -5.44 3.78 -15.16
N ALA A 43 -4.57 4.06 -14.19
CA ALA A 43 -4.99 4.55 -12.88
C ALA A 43 -5.62 5.93 -12.97
N ARG A 44 -5.03 6.86 -13.73
CA ARG A 44 -5.60 8.20 -13.93
C ARG A 44 -6.97 8.17 -14.57
N LYS A 45 -7.20 7.23 -15.48
CA LYS A 45 -8.49 7.09 -16.18
C LYS A 45 -9.54 6.42 -15.30
N ALA A 46 -9.16 5.41 -14.53
CA ALA A 46 -10.09 4.58 -13.75
C ALA A 46 -10.37 5.13 -12.35
N ILE A 47 -9.38 5.78 -11.71
CA ILE A 47 -9.47 6.24 -10.33
C ILE A 47 -9.73 7.74 -10.30
N LYS A 48 -11.00 8.10 -10.39
CA LYS A 48 -11.46 9.49 -10.33
C LYS A 48 -12.94 9.54 -10.00
N GLY A 49 -13.42 10.72 -9.64
CA GLY A 49 -14.85 10.96 -9.39
C GLY A 49 -15.32 10.54 -8.00
N ASN A 50 -14.44 10.07 -7.14
CA ASN A 50 -14.76 9.72 -5.76
C ASN A 50 -14.32 10.83 -4.80
N SER A 51 -14.95 10.89 -3.62
CA SER A 51 -14.57 11.82 -2.58
C SER A 51 -13.23 11.44 -1.95
N LEU A 52 -12.57 12.38 -1.30
CA LEU A 52 -11.37 12.12 -0.51
C LEU A 52 -11.63 11.06 0.57
N ASP A 53 -12.79 11.14 1.23
CA ASP A 53 -13.18 10.18 2.28
C ASP A 53 -13.25 8.75 1.76
N TYR A 54 -13.70 8.53 0.52
CA TYR A 54 -13.70 7.21 -0.11
C TYR A 54 -12.30 6.58 -0.11
N TYR A 55 -11.29 7.36 -0.49
CA TYR A 55 -9.91 6.88 -0.54
C TYR A 55 -9.29 6.71 0.85
N LEU A 56 -9.57 7.63 1.76
CA LEU A 56 -9.09 7.54 3.14
C LEU A 56 -9.71 6.36 3.87
N ASP A 57 -10.99 6.07 3.66
CA ASP A 57 -11.66 4.91 4.23
C ASP A 57 -11.05 3.60 3.73
N ALA A 58 -10.75 3.51 2.43
CA ALA A 58 -10.09 2.34 1.87
C ALA A 58 -8.72 2.10 2.52
N LEU A 59 -7.92 3.15 2.65
CA LEU A 59 -6.60 3.07 3.30
C LEU A 59 -6.73 2.72 4.79
N HIS A 60 -7.70 3.31 5.47
CA HIS A 60 -7.95 3.05 6.89
C HIS A 60 -8.34 1.58 7.14
N GLN A 61 -9.23 1.02 6.34
CA GLN A 61 -9.64 -0.38 6.45
C GLN A 61 -8.45 -1.33 6.25
N VAL A 62 -7.61 -1.06 5.27
CA VAL A 62 -6.41 -1.86 5.02
C VAL A 62 -5.45 -1.76 6.21
N ARG A 63 -5.21 -0.56 6.74
CA ARG A 63 -4.33 -0.34 7.89
C ARG A 63 -4.85 -1.03 9.15
N GLU A 64 -6.14 -0.96 9.43
CA GLU A 64 -6.73 -1.64 10.58
C GLU A 64 -6.50 -3.15 10.53
N LYS A 65 -6.61 -3.75 9.35
CA LYS A 65 -6.30 -5.17 9.18
C LYS A 65 -4.83 -5.46 9.46
N SER A 66 -3.91 -4.64 8.96
CA SER A 66 -2.48 -4.80 9.24
C SER A 66 -2.20 -4.76 10.75
N LEU A 67 -2.75 -3.77 11.44
CA LEU A 67 -2.54 -3.62 12.89
C LEU A 67 -3.12 -4.80 13.67
N ALA A 68 -4.30 -5.28 13.30
CA ALA A 68 -4.92 -6.43 13.94
C ALA A 68 -4.06 -7.71 13.77
N GLU A 69 -3.49 -7.89 12.59
CA GLU A 69 -2.63 -9.03 12.29
C GLU A 69 -1.27 -8.93 13.02
N PHE A 70 -0.70 -7.73 13.13
CA PHE A 70 0.53 -7.52 13.92
C PHE A 70 0.35 -7.87 15.39
N ARG A 71 -0.80 -7.58 15.98
CA ARG A 71 -1.07 -7.91 17.38
C ARG A 71 -1.07 -9.41 17.68
N LYS A 72 -1.25 -10.24 16.66
CA LYS A 72 -1.25 -11.71 16.77
C LYS A 72 0.14 -12.32 16.59
N ARG A 73 1.14 -11.52 16.24
CA ARG A 73 2.46 -11.98 15.84
C ARG A 73 3.54 -11.44 16.76
N ASP A 74 4.71 -12.07 16.71
CA ASP A 74 5.84 -11.74 17.58
C ASP A 74 7.10 -11.40 16.77
N ASP A 75 8.19 -11.13 17.47
CA ASP A 75 9.47 -10.80 16.86
C ASP A 75 10.05 -11.95 16.04
N LYS A 76 9.73 -13.19 16.37
CA LYS A 76 10.16 -14.35 15.58
C LYS A 76 9.54 -14.31 14.20
N TRP A 77 8.28 -13.94 14.12
CA TRP A 77 7.61 -13.77 12.81
C TRP A 77 8.28 -12.66 12.01
N LEU A 78 8.61 -11.52 12.62
CA LEU A 78 9.32 -10.43 11.95
C LEU A 78 10.67 -10.87 11.40
N ALA A 79 11.39 -11.69 12.14
CA ALA A 79 12.72 -12.19 11.74
C ALA A 79 12.66 -13.33 10.71
N THR A 80 11.49 -13.91 10.46
CA THR A 80 11.34 -15.03 9.54
C THR A 80 11.66 -14.63 8.10
N VAL A 81 12.63 -15.32 7.50
CA VAL A 81 13.05 -15.09 6.12
C VAL A 81 12.21 -15.98 5.19
N VAL A 82 11.71 -15.38 4.13
CA VAL A 82 11.03 -16.09 3.05
C VAL A 82 11.79 -15.83 1.76
N THR A 83 12.11 -16.89 1.06
CA THR A 83 12.80 -16.83 -0.24
C THR A 83 11.80 -17.11 -1.35
N GLU A 84 11.72 -16.19 -2.31
CA GLU A 84 10.90 -16.31 -3.51
C GLU A 84 11.81 -16.09 -4.73
N GLU A 85 11.98 -17.12 -5.56
CA GLU A 85 12.86 -17.05 -6.73
C GLU A 85 14.25 -16.51 -6.37
N ASP A 86 14.58 -15.31 -6.81
CA ASP A 86 15.89 -14.68 -6.58
C ASP A 86 15.90 -13.70 -5.41
N PHE A 87 14.81 -13.63 -4.64
CA PHE A 87 14.66 -12.64 -3.60
C PHE A 87 14.41 -13.29 -2.24
N SER A 88 15.22 -12.90 -1.26
CA SER A 88 15.04 -13.31 0.14
C SER A 88 14.94 -12.09 1.03
N ALA A 89 13.92 -12.05 1.88
CA ALA A 89 13.75 -11.00 2.87
C ALA A 89 13.00 -11.54 4.08
N ASN A 90 13.26 -10.97 5.25
CA ASN A 90 12.42 -11.23 6.41
C ASN A 90 11.17 -10.32 6.38
N ASN A 91 10.20 -10.67 7.22
CA ASN A 91 8.96 -9.89 7.29
C ASN A 91 9.21 -8.46 7.79
N TYR A 92 10.20 -8.26 8.65
CA TYR A 92 10.60 -6.93 9.09
C TYR A 92 11.01 -6.03 7.92
N ALA A 93 11.88 -6.52 7.05
CA ALA A 93 12.32 -5.76 5.87
C ALA A 93 11.17 -5.42 4.93
N LYS A 94 10.25 -6.36 4.74
CA LYS A 94 9.07 -6.15 3.89
C LYS A 94 8.16 -5.05 4.47
N TRP A 95 7.88 -5.09 5.75
CA TRP A 95 7.00 -4.10 6.38
C TRP A 95 7.70 -2.75 6.59
N PHE A 96 9.01 -2.73 6.78
CA PHE A 96 9.80 -1.50 6.73
C PHE A 96 9.65 -0.84 5.36
N HIS A 97 9.71 -1.63 4.29
CA HIS A 97 9.51 -1.13 2.93
C HIS A 97 8.09 -0.54 2.72
N VAL A 98 7.07 -1.17 3.29
CA VAL A 98 5.69 -0.62 3.22
C VAL A 98 5.64 0.78 3.86
N ALA A 99 6.24 0.94 5.03
CA ALA A 99 6.27 2.23 5.72
C ALA A 99 7.10 3.28 4.96
N GLU A 100 8.25 2.90 4.45
CA GLU A 100 9.12 3.76 3.64
C GLU A 100 8.41 4.21 2.36
N HIS A 101 7.76 3.28 1.66
CA HIS A 101 6.98 3.54 0.46
C HIS A 101 5.86 4.55 0.73
N GLU A 102 5.13 4.39 1.82
CA GLU A 102 4.09 5.33 2.22
C GLU A 102 4.68 6.72 2.52
N SER A 103 5.80 6.78 3.21
CA SER A 103 6.50 8.03 3.51
C SER A 103 6.93 8.77 2.23
N ASN A 104 7.45 8.05 1.25
CA ASN A 104 7.83 8.63 -0.04
C ASN A 104 6.63 9.23 -0.76
N HIS A 105 5.52 8.51 -0.81
CA HIS A 105 4.28 9.01 -1.43
C HIS A 105 3.65 10.15 -0.64
N ASP A 106 3.76 10.17 0.68
CA ASP A 106 3.32 11.30 1.49
C ASP A 106 4.04 12.59 1.09
N GLY A 107 5.34 12.52 0.87
CA GLY A 107 6.11 13.65 0.35
C GLY A 107 5.63 14.12 -1.02
N GLN A 108 5.32 13.19 -1.92
CA GLN A 108 4.78 13.50 -3.24
C GLN A 108 3.39 14.15 -3.15
N ILE A 109 2.54 13.65 -2.28
CA ILE A 109 1.20 14.21 -2.04
C ILE A 109 1.31 15.65 -1.52
N LYS A 110 2.19 15.91 -0.56
CA LYS A 110 2.43 17.25 -0.03
C LYS A 110 2.93 18.20 -1.12
N PHE A 111 3.81 17.72 -1.98
CA PHE A 111 4.31 18.48 -3.12
C PHE A 111 3.18 18.85 -4.09
N LEU A 112 2.35 17.87 -4.46
CA LEU A 112 1.23 18.08 -5.38
C LEU A 112 0.15 18.99 -4.77
N LYS A 113 -0.16 18.81 -3.50
CA LYS A 113 -1.17 19.61 -2.80
C LYS A 113 -0.90 21.09 -2.89
N ARG A 114 0.37 21.50 -2.82
CA ARG A 114 0.76 22.92 -2.92
C ARG A 114 0.65 23.49 -4.33
N ARG A 115 0.50 22.64 -5.34
CA ARG A 115 0.48 23.03 -6.76
C ARG A 115 -0.87 22.84 -7.44
N LEU A 116 -1.84 22.34 -6.70
CA LEU A 116 -3.20 22.22 -7.24
C LEU A 116 -3.86 23.60 -7.33
N PRO A 117 -4.77 23.80 -8.31
CA PRO A 117 -5.55 25.05 -8.39
C PRO A 117 -6.27 25.32 -7.08
N GLY A 118 -6.16 26.55 -6.58
CA GLY A 118 -6.75 26.95 -5.31
C GLY A 118 -5.98 26.54 -4.06
N ALA A 119 -4.80 25.97 -4.23
CA ALA A 119 -3.94 25.63 -3.09
C ALA A 119 -3.57 26.91 -2.31
N LYS A 120 -3.73 26.85 -0.99
CA LYS A 120 -3.27 27.91 -0.10
C LYS A 120 -1.79 27.69 0.19
N ASP A 121 -1.04 28.78 0.26
CA ASP A 121 0.33 28.72 0.70
C ASP A 121 0.32 28.38 2.20
N THR A 122 0.65 27.15 2.51
CA THR A 122 0.81 26.69 3.88
C THR A 122 2.28 26.51 4.15
N SER A 123 2.76 27.06 5.27
CA SER A 123 4.16 27.06 5.68
C SER A 123 4.72 25.69 6.06
N GLU A 124 4.21 24.62 5.44
CA GLU A 124 4.80 23.28 5.51
C GLU A 124 4.52 22.50 4.25
#